data_36f41f9914ba1a88f71a95c0b065fa84
#
_entry.id   36f41f9914ba1a88f71a95c0b065fa84
#
_cell.length_a   1.000
_cell.length_b   1.000
_cell.length_c   1.000
_cell.angle_alpha   90.00
_cell.angle_beta   90.00
_cell.angle_gamma   90.00
#
_symmetry.space_group_name_H-M   'P 1'
#
loop_
_entity.id
_entity.type
_entity.pdbx_description
1 polymer ?
#
loop_
_entity_poly.entity_id
_entity_poly.type
_entity_poly.pdbx_seq_one_letter_code
_entity_poly.pdbx_strand_id
1 'polypeptide(L)'
;LCYQEFFYNHQGFDSNFDPEFDRDSSWQDEARLRMKNAYLHLTLDQADWNISPTRFQASSFPAHWQRMISVIHDGVDTQKACPNPSAASLTLPDGTVLEQGQPIVTFVNRRLEPYRGCHTFLRALPSLQEQCPEAQIVIVGETTGVSYGAACSEGEWKDKFLAEIEGRYDPSRVHFTGTLPY
;
A
#
# COMPACT_ATOMS: atom_id res chain seq x y z
N LEU A 1 18.39 -14.30 15.80
CA LEU A 1 17.29 -14.25 14.85
C LEU A 1 16.97 -12.80 14.53
N CYS A 2 16.95 -12.40 13.25
CA CYS A 2 16.62 -11.07 12.82
C CYS A 2 15.43 -11.07 11.84
N TYR A 3 14.61 -10.02 11.93
CA TYR A 3 13.52 -9.76 10.99
C TYR A 3 14.05 -8.90 9.84
N GLN A 4 13.82 -9.36 8.61
CA GLN A 4 14.31 -8.75 7.38
C GLN A 4 13.13 -8.39 6.48
N GLU A 5 12.88 -7.11 6.31
CA GLU A 5 11.73 -6.67 5.53
C GLU A 5 12.03 -6.62 4.04
N PHE A 6 13.12 -5.97 3.62
CA PHE A 6 13.41 -5.76 2.20
C PHE A 6 14.88 -5.41 1.96
N PHE A 7 15.46 -5.91 0.86
CA PHE A 7 16.78 -5.50 0.38
C PHE A 7 16.65 -4.59 -0.82
N TYR A 8 17.23 -3.41 -0.77
CA TYR A 8 17.03 -2.36 -1.77
C TYR A 8 17.89 -2.58 -3.02
N ASN A 9 17.29 -2.34 -4.19
CA ASN A 9 17.98 -2.41 -5.48
C ASN A 9 17.51 -1.27 -6.38
N HIS A 10 18.44 -0.42 -6.82
CA HIS A 10 18.16 0.72 -7.70
C HIS A 10 17.59 0.34 -9.07
N GLN A 11 17.73 -0.91 -9.48
CA GLN A 11 17.11 -1.50 -10.68
C GLN A 11 16.01 -2.51 -10.32
N GLY A 12 15.60 -2.54 -9.06
CA GLY A 12 14.62 -3.46 -8.53
C GLY A 12 13.22 -2.86 -8.43
N PHE A 13 12.36 -3.61 -7.78
CA PHE A 13 10.93 -3.31 -7.64
C PHE A 13 10.62 -2.00 -6.92
N ASP A 14 11.51 -1.55 -6.06
CA ASP A 14 11.37 -0.32 -5.26
C ASP A 14 11.75 0.95 -6.03
N SER A 15 12.39 0.82 -7.19
CA SER A 15 12.82 1.94 -8.02
C SER A 15 12.08 2.04 -9.35
N ASN A 16 11.65 0.90 -9.89
CA ASN A 16 11.04 0.79 -11.23
C ASN A 16 9.69 0.06 -11.14
N PHE A 17 8.85 0.43 -10.17
CA PHE A 17 7.56 -0.22 -9.98
C PHE A 17 6.52 0.26 -10.99
N ASP A 18 6.64 1.51 -11.46
CA ASP A 18 5.76 2.12 -12.44
C ASP A 18 6.50 3.25 -13.18
N PRO A 19 6.61 3.19 -14.53
CA PRO A 19 7.31 4.20 -15.31
C PRO A 19 6.83 5.65 -15.12
N GLU A 20 5.57 5.83 -14.73
CA GLU A 20 5.01 7.16 -14.45
C GLU A 20 5.66 7.83 -13.23
N PHE A 21 6.13 7.03 -12.27
CA PHE A 21 6.69 7.50 -11.00
C PHE A 21 8.19 7.24 -10.89
N ASP A 22 8.76 6.60 -11.91
CA ASP A 22 10.20 6.38 -11.97
C ASP A 22 10.90 7.73 -12.10
N ARG A 23 11.92 7.88 -11.29
CA ARG A 23 12.87 8.98 -11.43
C ARG A 23 14.10 8.44 -12.12
N ASP A 24 14.68 9.22 -13.01
CA ASP A 24 16.03 8.99 -13.44
C ASP A 24 16.91 8.83 -12.21
N SER A 25 17.37 7.61 -11.96
CA SER A 25 18.17 7.31 -10.78
C SER A 25 19.52 8.01 -10.92
N SER A 26 19.74 8.99 -10.05
CA SER A 26 21.03 9.65 -9.97
C SER A 26 22.04 8.75 -9.25
N TRP A 27 23.34 9.00 -9.45
CA TRP A 27 24.37 8.29 -8.70
C TRP A 27 24.23 8.48 -7.18
N GLN A 28 23.64 9.61 -6.75
CA GLN A 28 23.34 9.89 -5.35
C GLN A 28 22.25 8.94 -4.81
N ASP A 29 21.23 8.63 -5.61
CA ASP A 29 20.16 7.72 -5.20
C ASP A 29 20.70 6.29 -5.09
N GLU A 30 21.54 5.87 -6.03
CA GLU A 30 22.24 4.59 -5.93
C GLU A 30 23.13 4.52 -4.68
N ALA A 31 23.94 5.55 -4.41
CA ALA A 31 24.78 5.61 -3.24
C ALA A 31 23.95 5.54 -1.94
N ARG A 32 22.79 6.22 -1.90
CA ARG A 32 21.88 6.18 -0.75
C ARG A 32 21.31 4.77 -0.52
N LEU A 33 20.90 4.08 -1.57
CA LEU A 33 20.43 2.69 -1.46
C LEU A 33 21.54 1.73 -1.03
N ARG A 34 22.75 1.89 -1.54
CA ARG A 34 23.93 1.11 -1.09
C ARG A 34 24.22 1.34 0.40
N MET A 35 24.09 2.57 0.89
CA MET A 35 24.26 2.88 2.32
C MET A 35 23.17 2.22 3.19
N LYS A 36 21.90 2.20 2.72
CA LYS A 36 20.85 1.44 3.40
C LYS A 36 21.17 -0.05 3.46
N ASN A 37 21.63 -0.62 2.35
CA ASN A 37 21.99 -2.03 2.30
C ASN A 37 23.22 -2.37 3.15
N ALA A 38 24.17 -1.45 3.33
CA ALA A 38 25.33 -1.66 4.19
C ALA A 38 24.88 -1.97 5.64
N TYR A 39 23.88 -1.28 6.14
CA TYR A 39 23.27 -1.59 7.45
C TYR A 39 22.62 -2.99 7.46
N LEU A 40 21.89 -3.34 6.40
CA LEU A 40 21.28 -4.66 6.29
C LEU A 40 22.33 -5.78 6.24
N HIS A 41 23.43 -5.59 5.52
CA HIS A 41 24.53 -6.55 5.52
C HIS A 41 25.08 -6.80 6.92
N LEU A 42 25.27 -5.76 7.73
CA LEU A 42 25.74 -5.93 9.10
C LEU A 42 24.77 -6.75 9.95
N THR A 43 23.46 -6.54 9.79
CA THR A 43 22.46 -7.33 10.53
C THR A 43 22.37 -8.78 10.04
N LEU A 44 22.51 -9.01 8.73
CA LEU A 44 22.54 -10.34 8.15
C LEU A 44 23.76 -11.14 8.61
N ASP A 45 24.95 -10.52 8.66
CA ASP A 45 26.18 -11.14 9.11
C ASP A 45 26.18 -11.51 10.60
N GLN A 46 25.48 -10.72 11.43
CA GLN A 46 25.40 -10.95 12.87
C GLN A 46 24.31 -11.95 13.27
N ALA A 47 23.39 -12.27 12.38
CA ALA A 47 22.28 -13.15 12.68
C ALA A 47 22.62 -14.60 12.39
N ASP A 48 22.34 -15.50 13.34
CA ASP A 48 22.40 -16.95 13.10
C ASP A 48 21.34 -17.39 12.08
N TRP A 49 20.20 -16.69 12.05
CA TRP A 49 19.09 -16.96 11.14
C TRP A 49 18.23 -15.71 10.96
N ASN A 50 17.55 -15.63 9.82
CA ASN A 50 16.68 -14.51 9.48
C ASN A 50 15.27 -14.98 9.15
N ILE A 51 14.29 -14.08 9.33
CA ILE A 51 12.92 -14.26 8.88
C ILE A 51 12.49 -13.10 8.00
N SER A 52 11.64 -13.38 7.01
CA SER A 52 11.02 -12.37 6.16
C SER A 52 9.53 -12.68 6.02
N PRO A 53 8.64 -11.67 5.95
CA PRO A 53 7.20 -11.93 6.03
C PRO A 53 6.63 -12.57 4.76
N THR A 54 7.26 -12.36 3.60
CA THR A 54 6.78 -12.92 2.34
C THR A 54 7.91 -13.47 1.47
N ARG A 55 7.55 -14.37 0.55
CA ARG A 55 8.50 -14.88 -0.45
C ARG A 55 9.03 -13.77 -1.36
N PHE A 56 8.17 -12.79 -1.70
CA PHE A 56 8.57 -11.64 -2.49
C PHE A 56 9.66 -10.84 -1.79
N GLN A 57 9.46 -10.49 -0.52
CA GLN A 57 10.46 -9.76 0.27
C GLN A 57 11.75 -10.58 0.44
N ALA A 58 11.66 -11.86 0.77
CA ALA A 58 12.83 -12.74 0.86
C ALA A 58 13.61 -12.81 -0.46
N SER A 59 12.93 -12.80 -1.61
CA SER A 59 13.58 -12.83 -2.93
C SER A 59 14.31 -11.54 -3.29
N SER A 60 14.09 -10.43 -2.59
CA SER A 60 14.83 -9.18 -2.79
C SER A 60 16.28 -9.29 -2.33
N PHE A 61 16.59 -10.21 -1.41
CA PHE A 61 17.92 -10.40 -0.87
C PHE A 61 18.84 -11.13 -1.86
N PRO A 62 20.17 -10.87 -1.81
CA PRO A 62 21.14 -11.65 -2.57
C PRO A 62 21.02 -13.16 -2.33
N ALA A 63 21.20 -13.98 -3.36
CA ALA A 63 20.94 -15.43 -3.33
C ALA A 63 21.69 -16.18 -2.19
N HIS A 64 22.86 -15.71 -1.82
CA HIS A 64 23.62 -16.33 -0.73
C HIS A 64 22.98 -16.10 0.66
N TRP A 65 22.24 -14.99 0.85
CA TRP A 65 21.49 -14.72 2.07
C TRP A 65 20.13 -15.42 2.10
N GLN A 66 19.49 -15.63 0.97
CA GLN A 66 18.16 -16.28 0.89
C GLN A 66 18.14 -17.66 1.56
N ARG A 67 19.29 -18.36 1.59
CA ARG A 67 19.42 -19.68 2.24
C ARG A 67 19.28 -19.62 3.76
N MET A 68 19.48 -18.45 4.35
CA MET A 68 19.39 -18.19 5.79
C MET A 68 18.13 -17.39 6.16
N ILE A 69 17.15 -17.35 5.28
CA ILE A 69 15.89 -16.62 5.49
C ILE A 69 14.73 -17.61 5.43
N SER A 70 14.01 -17.75 6.53
CA SER A 70 12.73 -18.43 6.57
C SER A 70 11.61 -17.43 6.26
N VAL A 71 10.64 -17.83 5.44
CA VAL A 71 9.45 -17.02 5.17
C VAL A 71 8.40 -17.33 6.21
N ILE A 72 8.12 -16.35 7.08
CA ILE A 72 7.12 -16.46 8.15
C ILE A 72 6.28 -15.19 8.11
N HIS A 73 5.02 -15.33 7.70
CA HIS A 73 4.07 -14.21 7.64
C HIS A 73 3.79 -13.62 9.02
N ASP A 74 3.60 -12.31 9.10
CA ASP A 74 3.36 -11.59 10.36
C ASP A 74 2.11 -12.08 11.12
N GLY A 75 1.16 -12.67 10.38
CA GLY A 75 -0.08 -13.17 10.94
C GLY A 75 -1.14 -12.07 11.14
N VAL A 76 -2.32 -12.52 11.50
CA VAL A 76 -3.47 -11.68 11.84
C VAL A 76 -4.17 -12.35 13.03
N ASP A 77 -4.59 -11.56 14.01
CA ASP A 77 -5.42 -12.05 15.10
C ASP A 77 -6.84 -12.32 14.57
N THR A 78 -7.09 -13.59 14.25
CA THR A 78 -8.37 -14.02 13.66
C THR A 78 -9.53 -14.03 14.63
N GLN A 79 -9.30 -13.81 15.93
CA GLN A 79 -10.37 -13.63 16.90
C GLN A 79 -10.88 -12.18 16.89
N LYS A 80 -10.01 -11.23 16.62
CA LYS A 80 -10.37 -9.81 16.48
C LYS A 80 -10.81 -9.48 15.06
N ALA A 81 -10.03 -9.90 14.05
CA ALA A 81 -10.33 -9.70 12.64
C ALA A 81 -11.18 -10.86 12.10
N CYS A 82 -12.44 -10.89 12.49
CA CYS A 82 -13.39 -11.93 12.06
C CYS A 82 -14.72 -11.30 11.63
N PRO A 83 -15.48 -11.99 10.77
CA PRO A 83 -16.82 -11.54 10.39
C PRO A 83 -17.73 -11.41 11.61
N ASN A 84 -18.47 -10.32 11.68
CA ASN A 84 -19.54 -10.15 12.67
C ASN A 84 -20.92 -10.32 12.00
N PRO A 85 -21.55 -11.48 12.09
CA PRO A 85 -22.83 -11.75 11.43
C PRO A 85 -23.98 -10.91 12.00
N SER A 86 -23.80 -10.32 13.18
CA SER A 86 -24.80 -9.46 13.82
C SER A 86 -24.65 -7.98 13.42
N ALA A 87 -23.65 -7.62 12.66
CA ALA A 87 -23.48 -6.25 12.18
C ALA A 87 -24.50 -5.95 11.09
N ALA A 88 -25.53 -5.19 11.42
CA ALA A 88 -26.57 -4.79 10.47
C ALA A 88 -26.16 -3.60 9.61
N SER A 89 -25.32 -2.72 10.13
CA SER A 89 -24.85 -1.51 9.44
C SER A 89 -23.48 -1.05 9.98
N LEU A 90 -22.83 -0.20 9.17
CA LEU A 90 -21.61 0.52 9.53
C LEU A 90 -21.81 2.00 9.21
N THR A 91 -21.63 2.86 10.21
CA THR A 91 -21.63 4.31 9.99
C THR A 91 -20.20 4.79 9.73
N LEU A 92 -19.99 5.42 8.59
CA LEU A 92 -18.71 6.02 8.21
C LEU A 92 -18.50 7.37 8.92
N PRO A 93 -17.26 7.89 8.99
CA PRO A 93 -16.97 9.18 9.63
C PRO A 93 -17.68 10.38 9.01
N ASP A 94 -18.06 10.30 7.74
CA ASP A 94 -18.83 11.33 7.04
C ASP A 94 -20.35 11.27 7.33
N GLY A 95 -20.79 10.30 8.16
CA GLY A 95 -22.18 10.08 8.52
C GLY A 95 -22.93 9.13 7.59
N THR A 96 -22.32 8.66 6.51
CA THR A 96 -22.91 7.67 5.61
C THR A 96 -23.12 6.35 6.34
N VAL A 97 -24.32 5.77 6.20
CA VAL A 97 -24.65 4.46 6.76
C VAL A 97 -24.62 3.43 5.63
N LEU A 98 -23.75 2.45 5.79
CA LEU A 98 -23.67 1.27 4.91
C LEU A 98 -24.43 0.12 5.57
N GLU A 99 -25.32 -0.54 4.81
CA GLU A 99 -26.17 -1.62 5.32
C GLU A 99 -25.62 -3.00 4.94
N GLN A 100 -25.96 -3.99 5.74
CA GLN A 100 -25.63 -5.38 5.44
C GLN A 100 -26.25 -5.82 4.12
N GLY A 101 -25.46 -6.46 3.25
CA GLY A 101 -25.93 -6.90 1.93
C GLY A 101 -25.74 -5.86 0.82
N GLN A 102 -25.44 -4.61 1.15
CA GLN A 102 -25.09 -3.60 0.15
C GLN A 102 -23.71 -3.93 -0.47
N PRO A 103 -23.55 -3.85 -1.79
CA PRO A 103 -22.26 -4.02 -2.42
C PRO A 103 -21.28 -2.93 -1.97
N ILE A 104 -20.14 -3.34 -1.41
CA ILE A 104 -19.09 -2.43 -0.93
C ILE A 104 -17.76 -2.86 -1.53
N VAL A 105 -17.05 -1.91 -2.13
CA VAL A 105 -15.67 -2.09 -2.56
C VAL A 105 -14.77 -1.28 -1.64
N THR A 106 -13.79 -1.92 -1.03
CA THR A 106 -12.86 -1.27 -0.11
C THR A 106 -11.46 -1.19 -0.69
N PHE A 107 -10.82 -0.04 -0.48
CA PHE A 107 -9.38 0.14 -0.65
C PHE A 107 -8.78 0.58 0.68
N VAL A 108 -7.92 -0.25 1.26
CA VAL A 108 -7.38 -0.02 2.61
C VAL A 108 -5.87 0.10 2.54
N ASN A 109 -5.35 1.24 2.95
CA ASN A 109 -3.92 1.50 3.02
C ASN A 109 -3.57 2.45 4.16
N ARG A 110 -2.28 2.56 4.48
CA ARG A 110 -1.82 3.56 5.47
C ARG A 110 -1.94 4.98 4.91
N ARG A 111 -1.49 5.17 3.65
CA ARG A 111 -1.53 6.45 2.92
C ARG A 111 -1.89 6.23 1.46
N LEU A 112 -2.48 7.24 0.85
CA LEU A 112 -2.88 7.21 -0.56
C LEU A 112 -1.72 7.69 -1.44
N GLU A 113 -0.77 6.81 -1.70
CA GLU A 113 0.46 7.07 -2.45
C GLU A 113 0.63 6.05 -3.60
N PRO A 114 1.36 6.39 -4.68
CA PRO A 114 1.54 5.50 -5.83
C PRO A 114 2.11 4.13 -5.49
N TYR A 115 3.10 4.03 -4.61
CA TYR A 115 3.69 2.75 -4.16
C TYR A 115 2.68 1.77 -3.56
N ARG A 116 1.51 2.27 -3.14
CA ARG A 116 0.41 1.46 -2.60
C ARG A 116 -0.71 1.23 -3.60
N GLY A 117 -0.51 1.60 -4.86
CA GLY A 117 -1.48 1.37 -5.93
C GLY A 117 -2.68 2.32 -5.91
N CYS A 118 -2.65 3.43 -5.16
CA CYS A 118 -3.78 4.34 -5.09
C CYS A 118 -4.13 4.96 -6.45
N HIS A 119 -3.13 5.26 -7.29
CA HIS A 119 -3.32 5.78 -8.65
C HIS A 119 -4.12 4.80 -9.52
N THR A 120 -3.78 3.51 -9.47
CA THR A 120 -4.49 2.46 -10.20
C THR A 120 -5.93 2.33 -9.73
N PHE A 121 -6.14 2.32 -8.39
CA PHE A 121 -7.47 2.20 -7.83
C PHE A 121 -8.35 3.42 -8.14
N LEU A 122 -7.85 4.64 -7.94
CA LEU A 122 -8.61 5.87 -8.20
C LEU A 122 -8.96 6.00 -9.69
N ARG A 123 -8.02 5.72 -10.60
CA ARG A 123 -8.27 5.73 -12.04
C ARG A 123 -9.29 4.67 -12.49
N ALA A 124 -9.46 3.61 -11.72
CA ALA A 124 -10.45 2.57 -12.00
C ALA A 124 -11.88 2.95 -11.57
N LEU A 125 -12.07 4.01 -10.77
CA LEU A 125 -13.39 4.39 -10.23
C LEU A 125 -14.48 4.53 -11.30
N PRO A 126 -14.27 5.20 -12.46
CA PRO A 126 -15.29 5.30 -13.50
C PRO A 126 -15.77 3.94 -13.98
N SER A 127 -14.86 3.05 -14.34
CA SER A 127 -15.18 1.71 -14.82
C SER A 127 -15.81 0.83 -13.74
N LEU A 128 -15.32 0.97 -12.51
CA LEU A 128 -15.88 0.25 -11.36
C LEU A 128 -17.36 0.63 -11.12
N GLN A 129 -17.66 1.93 -11.15
CA GLN A 129 -19.02 2.43 -10.94
C GLN A 129 -19.96 2.14 -12.10
N GLU A 130 -19.43 2.05 -13.31
CA GLU A 130 -20.19 1.60 -14.49
C GLU A 130 -20.58 0.11 -14.37
N GLN A 131 -19.62 -0.73 -13.97
CA GLN A 131 -19.85 -2.18 -13.85
C GLN A 131 -20.65 -2.56 -12.60
N CYS A 132 -20.57 -1.77 -11.53
CA CYS A 132 -21.24 -2.00 -10.26
C CYS A 132 -21.97 -0.72 -9.80
N PRO A 133 -23.12 -0.38 -10.43
CA PRO A 133 -23.82 0.89 -10.19
C PRO A 133 -24.30 1.08 -8.75
N GLU A 134 -24.56 -0.04 -8.05
CA GLU A 134 -25.05 -0.02 -6.65
C GLU A 134 -23.93 -0.01 -5.61
N ALA A 135 -22.66 -0.16 -6.04
CA ALA A 135 -21.55 -0.29 -5.11
C ALA A 135 -21.21 1.04 -4.44
N GLN A 136 -21.03 0.99 -3.12
CA GLN A 136 -20.37 2.04 -2.35
C GLN A 136 -18.87 1.75 -2.31
N ILE A 137 -18.06 2.78 -2.43
CA ILE A 137 -16.58 2.66 -2.45
C ILE A 137 -16.02 3.32 -1.21
N VAL A 138 -15.36 2.54 -0.37
CA VAL A 138 -14.81 3.01 0.91
C VAL A 138 -13.30 2.97 0.85
N ILE A 139 -12.68 4.13 0.96
CA ILE A 139 -11.22 4.30 0.90
C ILE A 139 -10.73 4.66 2.29
N VAL A 140 -9.98 3.73 2.89
CA VAL A 140 -9.42 3.87 4.23
C VAL A 140 -7.94 4.18 4.14
N GLY A 141 -7.51 5.22 4.82
CA GLY A 141 -6.11 5.63 4.92
C GLY A 141 -5.93 7.13 4.96
N GLU A 142 -4.75 7.54 5.38
CA GLU A 142 -4.38 8.97 5.44
C GLU A 142 -4.32 9.53 4.01
N THR A 143 -5.02 10.65 3.81
CA THR A 143 -5.16 11.29 2.49
C THR A 143 -4.03 12.27 2.19
N THR A 144 -3.18 12.56 3.17
CA THR A 144 -2.09 13.54 3.08
C THR A 144 -0.72 12.91 3.29
N GLY A 145 0.29 13.49 2.64
CA GLY A 145 1.67 13.04 2.73
C GLY A 145 1.93 11.66 2.16
N VAL A 146 3.16 11.17 2.33
CA VAL A 146 3.61 9.86 1.83
C VAL A 146 4.38 9.10 2.91
N SER A 147 4.29 7.76 2.88
CA SER A 147 5.16 6.86 3.65
C SER A 147 6.32 6.38 2.79
N TYR A 148 6.08 6.15 1.50
CA TYR A 148 7.04 5.66 0.52
C TYR A 148 6.95 6.46 -0.78
N GLY A 149 8.09 6.58 -1.44
CA GLY A 149 8.21 7.33 -2.68
C GLY A 149 8.31 8.83 -2.46
N ALA A 150 8.10 9.58 -3.53
CA ALA A 150 8.13 11.03 -3.51
C ALA A 150 6.76 11.61 -3.14
N ALA A 151 6.77 12.72 -2.44
CA ALA A 151 5.58 13.54 -2.30
C ALA A 151 5.10 14.05 -3.68
N CYS A 152 3.81 14.31 -3.80
CA CYS A 152 3.26 14.95 -4.98
C CYS A 152 3.81 16.39 -5.08
N SER A 153 4.23 16.80 -6.27
CA SER A 153 4.76 18.15 -6.50
C SER A 153 3.66 19.22 -6.51
N GLU A 154 2.41 18.82 -6.71
CA GLU A 154 1.26 19.68 -6.90
C GLU A 154 0.14 19.36 -5.90
N GLY A 155 0.45 19.37 -4.61
CA GLY A 155 -0.51 19.06 -3.56
C GLY A 155 -0.46 17.61 -3.10
N GLU A 156 -1.61 16.95 -3.03
CA GLU A 156 -1.70 15.56 -2.57
C GLU A 156 -1.96 14.60 -3.73
N TRP A 157 -1.41 13.39 -3.66
CA TRP A 157 -1.61 12.36 -4.68
C TRP A 157 -3.08 12.03 -4.93
N LYS A 158 -3.88 11.97 -3.87
CA LYS A 158 -5.32 11.77 -3.97
C LYS A 158 -5.98 12.80 -4.88
N ASP A 159 -5.70 14.09 -4.66
CA ASP A 159 -6.34 15.18 -5.37
C ASP A 159 -5.91 15.20 -6.83
N LYS A 160 -4.64 14.94 -7.11
CA LYS A 160 -4.12 14.80 -8.47
C LYS A 160 -4.86 13.71 -9.25
N PHE A 161 -4.98 12.50 -8.70
CA PHE A 161 -5.62 11.39 -9.41
C PHE A 161 -7.13 11.54 -9.54
N LEU A 162 -7.78 12.19 -8.57
CA LEU A 162 -9.21 12.52 -8.69
C LEU A 162 -9.47 13.58 -9.76
N ALA A 163 -8.58 14.56 -9.91
CA ALA A 163 -8.68 15.56 -10.98
C ALA A 163 -8.57 14.93 -12.38
N GLU A 164 -7.76 13.88 -12.55
CA GLU A 164 -7.65 13.15 -13.82
C GLU A 164 -8.96 12.50 -14.27
N ILE A 165 -9.86 12.19 -13.34
CA ILE A 165 -11.13 11.50 -13.59
C ILE A 165 -12.34 12.39 -13.28
N GLU A 166 -12.13 13.68 -13.10
CA GLU A 166 -13.22 14.63 -12.81
C GLU A 166 -14.36 14.53 -13.84
N GLY A 167 -15.59 14.55 -13.36
CA GLY A 167 -16.80 14.42 -14.18
C GLY A 167 -17.04 13.02 -14.77
N ARG A 168 -16.16 12.04 -14.51
CA ARG A 168 -16.30 10.67 -15.02
C ARG A 168 -16.72 9.64 -13.98
N TYR A 169 -16.86 10.04 -12.72
CA TYR A 169 -17.31 9.18 -11.63
C TYR A 169 -18.31 9.93 -10.75
N ASP A 170 -19.09 9.20 -9.98
CA ASP A 170 -20.04 9.75 -9.00
C ASP A 170 -19.35 9.87 -7.62
N PRO A 171 -18.99 11.08 -7.19
CA PRO A 171 -18.31 11.27 -5.90
C PRO A 171 -19.21 10.97 -4.69
N SER A 172 -20.54 10.97 -4.84
CA SER A 172 -21.46 10.65 -3.72
C SER A 172 -21.38 9.20 -3.26
N ARG A 173 -20.77 8.33 -4.06
CA ARG A 173 -20.54 6.92 -3.76
C ARG A 173 -19.09 6.59 -3.40
N VAL A 174 -18.25 7.60 -3.18
CA VAL A 174 -16.82 7.42 -2.84
C VAL A 174 -16.53 8.09 -1.51
N HIS A 175 -16.26 7.29 -0.50
CA HIS A 175 -16.11 7.72 0.89
C HIS A 175 -14.66 7.59 1.35
N PHE A 176 -14.04 8.71 1.68
CA PHE A 176 -12.70 8.76 2.26
C PHE A 176 -12.82 8.84 3.78
N THR A 177 -12.43 7.79 4.47
CA THR A 177 -12.62 7.71 5.93
C THR A 177 -11.46 8.30 6.73
N GLY A 178 -10.33 8.56 6.09
CA GLY A 178 -9.09 8.76 6.82
C GLY A 178 -8.62 7.47 7.51
N THR A 179 -7.80 7.62 8.54
CA THR A 179 -7.33 6.48 9.36
C THR A 179 -8.46 6.03 10.31
N LEU A 180 -8.79 4.76 10.27
CA LEU A 180 -9.73 4.14 11.22
C LEU A 180 -8.95 3.47 12.36
N PRO A 181 -9.52 3.39 13.57
CA PRO A 181 -8.95 2.62 14.67
C PRO A 181 -8.94 1.12 14.33
N TYR A 182 -7.94 0.44 14.87
CA TYR A 182 -7.74 -0.99 14.66
C TYR A 182 -8.65 -1.83 15.55
#